data_4485d166e18df8721c4c974f8d486c9a
#
_entry.id   4485d166e18df8721c4c974f8d486c9a
#
_cell.length_a   1.000
_cell.length_b   1.000
_cell.length_c   1.000
_cell.angle_alpha   90.00
_cell.angle_beta   90.00
_cell.angle_gamma   90.00
#
_symmetry.space_group_name_H-M   'P 1'
#
loop_
_entity.id
_entity.type
_entity.pdbx_description
1 polymer ?
#
loop_
_entity_poly.entity_id
_entity_poly.type
_entity_poly.pdbx_seq_one_letter_code
_entity_poly.pdbx_strand_id
1 'polypeptide(L)'
;MEVNQHSTVDTHHDDHAHDHAHGHHHDHDHDEGNFFSKYIFTTDHKMISKQFLITAIFMAFLAMGMSLIFRLQLAWPDTKFPFLEDIIGRWGKDGKLDPGFYLALVTLHGTIMVFFVLTGGLSGTFSNLLIPLQVGARDMASGFLNALSYWFFFISVAIMCASMFIEAGPASGGWTVYPPLSALPQAIGGSGLGMTLWLVSMALFIASSLLGGINYISTVLNLRTKGMSMTRLPLTIWAFFITAILGVLSFPVLLAAALLLIFDRSFG
;
A
#
# COMPACT_ATOMS: atom_id res chain seq x y z
N MET A 1 76.65 -27.87 -30.48
CA MET A 1 77.40 -26.59 -30.69
C MET A 1 76.70 -25.63 -29.72
N GLU A 2 77.32 -25.54 -28.61
CA GLU A 2 78.18 -24.47 -28.05
C GLU A 2 77.34 -23.28 -27.68
N VAL A 3 77.09 -23.11 -26.33
CA VAL A 3 78.02 -22.59 -25.31
C VAL A 3 78.06 -21.06 -25.31
N ASN A 4 77.67 -20.40 -24.32
CA ASN A 4 78.30 -19.71 -23.19
C ASN A 4 77.49 -18.51 -22.79
N GLN A 5 77.10 -18.40 -21.50
CA GLN A 5 77.82 -17.87 -20.35
C GLN A 5 78.01 -16.33 -20.36
N HIS A 6 77.55 -15.65 -19.46
CA HIS A 6 78.09 -15.03 -18.23
C HIS A 6 77.15 -13.91 -17.78
N SER A 7 76.61 -13.99 -16.63
CA SER A 7 77.00 -13.42 -15.30
C SER A 7 77.39 -11.96 -15.36
N THR A 8 76.71 -11.14 -14.63
CA THR A 8 77.29 -10.38 -13.48
C THR A 8 76.21 -9.80 -12.61
N VAL A 9 76.42 -10.04 -11.36
CA VAL A 9 75.78 -9.43 -10.15
C VAL A 9 76.27 -7.98 -10.09
N ASP A 10 75.33 -7.06 -9.79
CA ASP A 10 75.71 -5.87 -9.05
C ASP A 10 74.57 -5.48 -8.13
N THR A 11 74.91 -5.55 -6.84
CA THR A 11 74.22 -5.01 -5.68
C THR A 11 74.40 -3.51 -5.65
N HIS A 12 73.28 -2.78 -5.53
CA HIS A 12 73.31 -1.50 -4.88
C HIS A 12 72.06 -1.35 -3.95
N HIS A 13 72.36 -1.28 -2.67
CA HIS A 13 71.56 -0.65 -1.63
C HIS A 13 71.35 0.80 -2.01
N ASP A 14 70.14 1.31 -1.72
CA ASP A 14 69.90 2.57 -0.99
C ASP A 14 68.38 2.70 -0.77
N ASP A 15 67.97 2.59 0.43
CA ASP A 15 67.43 3.50 1.40
C ASP A 15 66.25 4.40 0.98
N HIS A 16 65.22 4.24 1.78
CA HIS A 16 64.26 5.25 2.22
C HIS A 16 63.30 5.87 1.20
N ALA A 17 62.08 5.34 1.25
CA ALA A 17 60.89 6.22 1.26
C ALA A 17 59.74 5.53 2.00
N HIS A 18 59.49 5.92 3.20
CA HIS A 18 58.25 5.72 3.90
C HIS A 18 57.15 6.49 3.16
N ASP A 19 56.37 5.81 2.33
CA ASP A 19 55.10 6.35 1.87
C ASP A 19 54.03 5.87 2.81
N HIS A 20 53.63 6.80 3.66
CA HIS A 20 52.41 6.68 4.48
C HIS A 20 51.21 6.55 3.56
N ALA A 21 50.76 5.33 3.35
CA ALA A 21 49.40 5.09 2.85
C ALA A 21 48.44 5.66 3.87
N HIS A 22 47.99 6.88 3.63
CA HIS A 22 46.80 7.43 4.24
C HIS A 22 45.61 6.53 3.84
N GLY A 23 45.30 5.60 4.74
CA GLY A 23 44.04 4.93 4.74
C GLY A 23 42.95 6.00 4.84
N HIS A 24 42.31 6.29 3.72
CA HIS A 24 41.03 6.97 3.74
C HIS A 24 40.07 6.06 4.50
N HIS A 25 39.99 6.24 5.80
CA HIS A 25 38.79 5.92 6.54
C HIS A 25 37.69 6.72 5.86
N HIS A 26 36.92 6.07 5.03
CA HIS A 26 35.58 6.51 4.76
C HIS A 26 34.82 6.37 6.10
N ASP A 27 34.88 7.44 6.88
CA ASP A 27 33.88 7.70 7.89
C ASP A 27 32.55 7.63 7.12
N HIS A 28 31.87 6.53 7.30
CA HIS A 28 30.46 6.48 7.05
C HIS A 28 29.85 7.43 8.08
N ASP A 29 29.77 8.69 7.71
CA ASP A 29 28.84 9.62 8.31
C ASP A 29 27.50 8.91 8.29
N HIS A 30 27.14 8.30 9.39
CA HIS A 30 25.77 7.96 9.71
C HIS A 30 25.07 9.29 9.84
N ASP A 31 24.61 9.77 8.68
CA ASP A 31 23.67 10.87 8.58
C ASP A 31 22.50 10.45 9.49
N GLU A 32 22.51 10.94 10.72
CA GLU A 32 21.41 10.79 11.67
C GLU A 32 20.25 11.64 11.14
N GLY A 33 19.72 11.21 9.99
CA GLY A 33 18.55 11.81 9.38
C GLY A 33 17.45 11.88 10.44
N ASN A 34 16.84 13.03 10.59
CA ASN A 34 15.69 13.26 11.47
C ASN A 34 14.73 12.07 11.41
N PHE A 35 14.18 11.65 12.55
CA PHE A 35 13.20 10.56 12.65
C PHE A 35 12.15 10.61 11.52
N PHE A 36 11.66 11.81 11.20
CA PHE A 36 10.68 12.02 10.12
C PHE A 36 11.22 11.64 8.74
N SER A 37 12.46 12.01 8.42
CA SER A 37 13.07 11.67 7.13
C SER A 37 13.34 10.17 7.01
N LYS A 38 13.76 9.52 8.09
CA LYS A 38 14.14 8.10 8.10
C LYS A 38 12.92 7.16 8.08
N TYR A 39 11.86 7.51 8.81
CA TYR A 39 10.72 6.58 9.03
C TYR A 39 9.43 6.99 8.31
N ILE A 40 9.25 8.27 7.99
CA ILE A 40 8.01 8.78 7.39
C ILE A 40 8.20 9.11 5.92
N PHE A 41 9.19 9.95 5.57
CA PHE A 41 9.45 10.36 4.18
C PHE A 41 10.60 9.57 3.54
N THR A 42 10.63 8.28 3.79
CA THR A 42 11.67 7.39 3.25
C THR A 42 11.35 6.94 1.83
N THR A 43 12.40 6.65 1.06
CA THR A 43 12.31 6.00 -0.26
C THR A 43 12.75 4.54 -0.21
N ASP A 44 13.22 4.05 0.94
CA ASP A 44 13.65 2.66 1.13
C ASP A 44 12.45 1.69 1.09
N HIS A 45 12.53 0.71 0.21
CA HIS A 45 11.46 -0.28 0.00
C HIS A 45 11.10 -1.07 1.25
N LYS A 46 12.05 -1.33 2.15
CA LYS A 46 11.81 -2.07 3.40
C LYS A 46 10.99 -1.26 4.40
N MET A 47 11.26 0.04 4.48
CA MET A 47 10.48 0.93 5.34
C MET A 47 9.09 1.17 4.79
N ILE A 48 8.97 1.38 3.48
CA ILE A 48 7.67 1.53 2.80
C ILE A 48 6.82 0.26 2.97
N SER A 49 7.43 -0.92 2.85
CA SER A 49 6.74 -2.19 3.14
C SER A 49 6.17 -2.24 4.56
N LYS A 50 6.93 -1.80 5.58
CA LYS A 50 6.46 -1.72 6.97
C LYS A 50 5.33 -0.71 7.14
N GLN A 51 5.41 0.43 6.46
CA GLN A 51 4.35 1.45 6.48
C GLN A 51 3.03 0.89 5.92
N PHE A 52 3.06 0.19 4.78
CA PHE A 52 1.91 -0.52 4.24
C PHE A 52 1.35 -1.55 5.23
N LEU A 53 2.24 -2.35 5.84
CA LEU A 53 1.84 -3.38 6.79
C LEU A 53 1.13 -2.80 8.02
N ILE A 54 1.69 -1.77 8.64
CA ILE A 54 1.11 -1.14 9.84
C ILE A 54 -0.24 -0.55 9.50
N THR A 55 -0.35 0.16 8.37
CA THR A 55 -1.63 0.74 7.91
C THR A 55 -2.66 -0.35 7.62
N ALA A 56 -2.26 -1.45 6.97
CA ALA A 56 -3.14 -2.58 6.70
C ALA A 56 -3.63 -3.27 7.97
N ILE A 57 -2.76 -3.47 8.96
CA ILE A 57 -3.13 -4.05 10.25
C ILE A 57 -4.13 -3.15 10.98
N PHE A 58 -3.90 -1.84 11.00
CA PHE A 58 -4.86 -0.88 11.56
C PHE A 58 -6.24 -1.01 10.89
N MET A 59 -6.29 -1.02 9.55
CA MET A 59 -7.53 -1.17 8.80
C MET A 59 -8.19 -2.54 9.02
N ALA A 60 -7.41 -3.60 9.17
CA ALA A 60 -7.92 -4.94 9.47
C ALA A 60 -8.61 -4.99 10.85
N PHE A 61 -8.03 -4.37 11.88
CA PHE A 61 -8.67 -4.28 13.19
C PHE A 61 -9.95 -3.45 13.15
N LEU A 62 -9.96 -2.34 12.40
CA LEU A 62 -11.15 -1.53 12.20
C LEU A 62 -12.28 -2.34 11.54
N ALA A 63 -11.97 -3.02 10.44
CA ALA A 63 -12.91 -3.86 9.72
C ALA A 63 -13.40 -5.05 10.56
N MET A 64 -12.51 -5.66 11.36
CA MET A 64 -12.87 -6.71 12.32
C MET A 64 -13.89 -6.19 13.35
N GLY A 65 -13.68 -5.02 13.93
CA GLY A 65 -14.62 -4.39 14.86
C GLY A 65 -16.00 -4.20 14.23
N MET A 66 -16.07 -3.69 12.98
CA MET A 66 -17.33 -3.57 12.25
C MET A 66 -18.01 -4.94 12.06
N SER A 67 -17.24 -5.97 11.70
CA SER A 67 -17.76 -7.32 11.55
C SER A 67 -18.35 -7.89 12.84
N LEU A 68 -17.68 -7.67 13.95
CA LEU A 68 -18.18 -8.10 15.26
C LEU A 68 -19.52 -7.45 15.59
N ILE A 69 -19.66 -6.14 15.36
CA ILE A 69 -20.88 -5.37 15.65
C ILE A 69 -22.06 -5.93 14.85
N PHE A 70 -21.98 -6.02 13.53
CA PHE A 70 -23.11 -6.48 12.73
C PHE A 70 -23.41 -7.98 12.92
N ARG A 71 -22.39 -8.82 13.18
CA ARG A 71 -22.59 -10.24 13.46
C ARG A 71 -23.23 -10.48 14.81
N LEU A 72 -22.90 -9.67 15.80
CA LEU A 72 -23.54 -9.73 17.12
C LEU A 72 -25.06 -9.49 17.00
N GLN A 73 -25.46 -8.46 16.24
CA GLN A 73 -26.86 -8.16 16.01
C GLN A 73 -27.58 -9.27 15.21
N LEU A 74 -26.89 -9.90 14.24
CA LEU A 74 -27.47 -11.02 13.48
C LEU A 74 -27.61 -12.29 14.31
N ALA A 75 -26.68 -12.55 15.22
CA ALA A 75 -26.73 -13.73 16.08
C ALA A 75 -27.88 -13.66 17.09
N TRP A 76 -28.19 -12.46 17.57
CA TRP A 76 -29.26 -12.21 18.56
C TRP A 76 -30.14 -11.04 18.15
N PRO A 77 -31.04 -11.20 17.15
CA PRO A 77 -31.78 -10.09 16.54
C PRO A 77 -32.77 -9.44 17.52
N ASP A 78 -33.27 -10.18 18.50
CA ASP A 78 -34.22 -9.68 19.48
C ASP A 78 -33.59 -9.18 20.78
N THR A 79 -32.31 -9.41 20.96
CA THR A 79 -31.59 -8.96 22.16
C THR A 79 -31.17 -7.50 22.02
N LYS A 80 -31.36 -6.75 23.09
CA LYS A 80 -30.88 -5.37 23.21
C LYS A 80 -29.48 -5.37 23.80
N PHE A 81 -28.57 -4.63 23.16
CA PHE A 81 -27.19 -4.47 23.60
C PHE A 81 -26.92 -3.00 23.97
N PRO A 82 -27.14 -2.60 25.25
CA PRO A 82 -26.99 -1.20 25.66
C PRO A 82 -25.64 -0.61 25.36
N PHE A 83 -24.56 -1.42 25.46
CA PHE A 83 -23.20 -0.98 25.15
C PHE A 83 -23.00 -0.56 23.67
N LEU A 84 -23.87 -0.99 22.74
CA LEU A 84 -23.82 -0.53 21.36
C LEU A 84 -24.17 0.95 21.26
N GLU A 85 -25.07 1.47 22.06
CA GLU A 85 -25.41 2.89 22.06
C GLU A 85 -24.24 3.75 22.53
N ASP A 86 -23.44 3.25 23.47
CA ASP A 86 -22.22 3.94 23.93
C ASP A 86 -21.12 3.99 22.85
N ILE A 87 -21.02 2.94 22.02
CA ILE A 87 -19.99 2.83 20.97
C ILE A 87 -20.42 3.54 19.69
N ILE A 88 -21.65 3.32 19.24
CA ILE A 88 -22.14 3.78 17.94
C ILE A 88 -23.05 5.00 18.02
N GLY A 89 -23.42 5.43 19.25
CA GLY A 89 -24.19 6.64 19.51
C GLY A 89 -25.53 6.65 18.75
N ARG A 90 -25.72 7.69 17.92
CA ARG A 90 -26.96 7.90 17.14
C ARG A 90 -27.36 6.77 16.18
N TRP A 91 -26.45 5.85 15.88
CA TRP A 91 -26.69 4.71 14.99
C TRP A 91 -27.27 3.48 15.72
N GLY A 92 -27.34 3.54 17.03
CA GLY A 92 -28.07 2.58 17.88
C GLY A 92 -29.42 3.15 18.29
N LYS A 93 -30.48 2.37 18.16
CA LYS A 93 -31.84 2.71 18.65
C LYS A 93 -32.34 1.60 19.54
N ASP A 94 -32.65 1.95 20.79
CA ASP A 94 -33.16 1.00 21.79
C ASP A 94 -32.25 -0.23 22.00
N GLY A 95 -30.95 -0.05 21.95
CA GLY A 95 -29.96 -1.13 22.08
C GLY A 95 -29.88 -2.06 20.86
N LYS A 96 -30.45 -1.68 19.72
CA LYS A 96 -30.37 -2.40 18.43
C LYS A 96 -29.70 -1.53 17.37
N LEU A 97 -29.10 -2.19 16.39
CA LEU A 97 -28.46 -1.54 15.24
C LEU A 97 -29.54 -0.95 14.30
N ASP A 98 -29.36 0.31 13.91
CA ASP A 98 -30.19 0.89 12.85
C ASP A 98 -29.95 0.14 11.53
N PRO A 99 -31.02 -0.25 10.77
CA PRO A 99 -30.83 -0.99 9.52
C PRO A 99 -29.98 -0.29 8.46
N GLY A 100 -30.07 1.05 8.39
CA GLY A 100 -29.22 1.83 7.48
C GLY A 100 -27.75 1.76 7.88
N PHE A 101 -27.47 1.82 9.17
CA PHE A 101 -26.11 1.69 9.67
C PHE A 101 -25.57 0.26 9.54
N TYR A 102 -26.41 -0.76 9.68
CA TYR A 102 -26.03 -2.14 9.37
C TYR A 102 -25.50 -2.26 7.93
N LEU A 103 -26.22 -1.71 6.94
CA LEU A 103 -25.77 -1.70 5.54
C LEU A 103 -24.45 -0.95 5.36
N ALA A 104 -24.26 0.15 6.09
CA ALA A 104 -23.01 0.90 6.07
C ALA A 104 -21.85 0.10 6.65
N LEU A 105 -22.04 -0.59 7.77
CA LEU A 105 -21.01 -1.47 8.35
C LEU A 105 -20.59 -2.59 7.40
N VAL A 106 -21.56 -3.25 6.74
CA VAL A 106 -21.28 -4.30 5.75
C VAL A 106 -20.54 -3.74 4.54
N THR A 107 -20.95 -2.58 4.04
CA THR A 107 -20.32 -1.89 2.90
C THR A 107 -18.88 -1.54 3.21
N LEU A 108 -18.63 -0.90 4.35
CA LEU A 108 -17.30 -0.47 4.75
C LEU A 108 -16.39 -1.66 5.10
N HIS A 109 -16.93 -2.65 5.85
CA HIS A 109 -16.18 -3.87 6.14
C HIS A 109 -15.71 -4.56 4.85
N GLY A 110 -16.61 -4.77 3.89
CA GLY A 110 -16.26 -5.39 2.60
C GLY A 110 -15.22 -4.58 1.82
N THR A 111 -15.42 -3.27 1.72
CA THR A 111 -14.48 -2.35 1.06
C THR A 111 -13.09 -2.40 1.70
N ILE A 112 -13.02 -2.26 3.02
CA ILE A 112 -11.76 -2.21 3.75
C ILE A 112 -11.02 -3.53 3.61
N MET A 113 -11.70 -4.66 3.80
CA MET A 113 -11.05 -5.97 3.71
C MET A 113 -10.51 -6.27 2.32
N VAL A 114 -11.28 -5.99 1.27
CA VAL A 114 -10.89 -6.32 -0.11
C VAL A 114 -9.82 -5.34 -0.63
N PHE A 115 -10.04 -4.05 -0.49
CA PHE A 115 -9.16 -3.05 -1.10
C PHE A 115 -8.01 -2.63 -0.20
N PHE A 116 -8.28 -2.27 1.05
CA PHE A 116 -7.25 -1.72 1.93
C PHE A 116 -6.39 -2.78 2.61
N VAL A 117 -6.98 -3.92 3.00
CA VAL A 117 -6.21 -4.99 3.65
C VAL A 117 -5.58 -5.92 2.63
N LEU A 118 -6.37 -6.57 1.77
CA LEU A 118 -5.85 -7.55 0.82
C LEU A 118 -5.07 -6.88 -0.31
N THR A 119 -5.72 -6.01 -1.07
CA THR A 119 -5.12 -5.48 -2.30
C THR A 119 -4.03 -4.45 -2.00
N GLY A 120 -4.31 -3.40 -1.24
CA GLY A 120 -3.34 -2.36 -0.93
C GLY A 120 -2.32 -2.79 0.13
N GLY A 121 -2.82 -3.28 1.26
CA GLY A 121 -2.01 -3.60 2.42
C GLY A 121 -1.08 -4.79 2.20
N LEU A 122 -1.63 -5.98 1.96
CA LEU A 122 -0.81 -7.19 1.80
C LEU A 122 0.01 -7.16 0.52
N SER A 123 -0.60 -6.76 -0.62
CA SER A 123 0.14 -6.66 -1.87
C SER A 123 1.24 -5.60 -1.78
N GLY A 124 0.94 -4.39 -1.26
CA GLY A 124 1.93 -3.34 -1.06
C GLY A 124 3.05 -3.75 -0.12
N THR A 125 2.74 -4.46 0.97
CA THR A 125 3.74 -4.97 1.92
C THR A 125 4.66 -5.99 1.27
N PHE A 126 4.08 -7.08 0.76
CA PHE A 126 4.90 -8.21 0.29
C PHE A 126 5.60 -7.92 -1.05
N SER A 127 4.98 -7.18 -1.96
CA SER A 127 5.63 -6.81 -3.22
C SER A 127 6.85 -5.93 -2.96
N ASN A 128 6.72 -4.91 -2.12
CA ASN A 128 7.85 -4.03 -1.78
C ASN A 128 8.97 -4.76 -1.04
N LEU A 129 8.65 -5.74 -0.22
CA LEU A 129 9.66 -6.51 0.50
C LEU A 129 10.30 -7.58 -0.38
N LEU A 130 9.49 -8.40 -1.06
CA LEU A 130 9.96 -9.63 -1.70
C LEU A 130 10.49 -9.41 -3.11
N ILE A 131 9.96 -8.46 -3.90
CA ILE A 131 10.42 -8.26 -5.27
C ILE A 131 11.90 -7.91 -5.30
N PRO A 132 12.41 -6.85 -4.63
CA PRO A 132 13.83 -6.55 -4.66
C PRO A 132 14.69 -7.70 -4.13
N LEU A 133 14.28 -8.31 -3.01
CA LEU A 133 15.04 -9.40 -2.41
C LEU A 133 15.17 -10.63 -3.32
N GLN A 134 14.09 -11.03 -3.98
CA GLN A 134 14.09 -12.24 -4.80
C GLN A 134 14.64 -12.05 -6.20
N VAL A 135 14.60 -10.83 -6.75
CA VAL A 135 15.26 -10.54 -8.04
C VAL A 135 16.71 -10.10 -7.87
N GLY A 136 17.18 -9.90 -6.63
CA GLY A 136 18.54 -9.47 -6.31
C GLY A 136 18.79 -7.99 -6.59
N ALA A 137 17.76 -7.15 -6.56
CA ALA A 137 17.87 -5.71 -6.68
C ALA A 137 18.17 -5.07 -5.31
N ARG A 138 18.87 -3.94 -5.30
CA ARG A 138 19.14 -3.17 -4.06
C ARG A 138 17.89 -2.46 -3.55
N ASP A 139 17.05 -1.97 -4.46
CA ASP A 139 15.80 -1.27 -4.20
C ASP A 139 14.82 -1.45 -5.37
N MET A 140 13.63 -0.86 -5.25
CA MET A 140 12.66 -0.79 -6.34
C MET A 140 13.18 0.12 -7.48
N ALA A 141 12.61 -0.03 -8.67
CA ALA A 141 13.04 0.73 -9.85
C ALA A 141 12.96 2.26 -9.65
N SER A 142 11.95 2.72 -8.90
CA SER A 142 11.81 4.12 -8.51
C SER A 142 11.40 4.22 -7.05
N GLY A 143 12.31 4.63 -6.18
CA GLY A 143 12.03 4.89 -4.77
C GLY A 143 11.02 6.03 -4.57
N PHE A 144 11.05 7.05 -5.46
CA PHE A 144 10.07 8.15 -5.42
C PHE A 144 8.65 7.68 -5.73
N LEU A 145 8.44 6.91 -6.80
CA LEU A 145 7.11 6.36 -7.13
C LEU A 145 6.61 5.42 -6.04
N ASN A 146 7.53 4.70 -5.40
CA ASN A 146 7.21 3.82 -4.30
C ASN A 146 6.68 4.59 -3.08
N ALA A 147 7.41 5.62 -2.66
CA ALA A 147 6.98 6.50 -1.57
C ALA A 147 5.67 7.22 -1.91
N LEU A 148 5.52 7.71 -3.13
CA LEU A 148 4.30 8.38 -3.61
C LEU A 148 3.10 7.43 -3.57
N SER A 149 3.26 6.16 -3.98
CA SER A 149 2.20 5.16 -3.92
C SER A 149 1.71 4.95 -2.48
N TYR A 150 2.63 4.86 -1.52
CA TYR A 150 2.25 4.75 -0.11
C TYR A 150 1.48 5.99 0.39
N TRP A 151 1.90 7.20 0.03
CA TRP A 151 1.21 8.42 0.47
C TRP A 151 -0.19 8.55 -0.10
N PHE A 152 -0.39 8.19 -1.37
CA PHE A 152 -1.75 8.10 -1.93
C PHE A 152 -2.60 7.06 -1.19
N PHE A 153 -2.03 5.91 -0.86
CA PHE A 153 -2.70 4.89 -0.06
C PHE A 153 -3.08 5.41 1.32
N PHE A 154 -2.15 6.06 2.03
CA PHE A 154 -2.39 6.59 3.36
C PHE A 154 -3.47 7.68 3.39
N ILE A 155 -3.44 8.61 2.45
CA ILE A 155 -4.48 9.65 2.31
C ILE A 155 -5.84 9.00 2.00
N SER A 156 -5.88 8.00 1.14
CA SER A 156 -7.08 7.22 0.85
C SER A 156 -7.65 6.58 2.13
N VAL A 157 -6.80 5.95 2.95
CA VAL A 157 -7.18 5.40 4.26
C VAL A 157 -7.75 6.47 5.17
N ALA A 158 -7.10 7.63 5.26
CA ALA A 158 -7.56 8.73 6.12
C ALA A 158 -8.96 9.24 5.69
N ILE A 159 -9.19 9.40 4.39
CA ILE A 159 -10.50 9.81 3.85
C ILE A 159 -11.55 8.72 4.10
N MET A 160 -11.21 7.43 3.93
CA MET A 160 -12.11 6.33 4.22
C MET A 160 -12.54 6.32 5.70
N CYS A 161 -11.60 6.51 6.61
CA CYS A 161 -11.89 6.63 8.03
C CYS A 161 -12.75 7.86 8.33
N ALA A 162 -12.45 9.02 7.73
CA ALA A 162 -13.23 10.23 7.89
C ALA A 162 -14.68 10.07 7.41
N SER A 163 -14.91 9.32 6.34
CA SER A 163 -16.25 9.04 5.80
C SER A 163 -17.19 8.36 6.78
N MET A 164 -16.64 7.68 7.79
CA MET A 164 -17.42 6.99 8.82
C MET A 164 -18.10 7.93 9.82
N PHE A 165 -17.57 9.14 9.98
CA PHE A 165 -18.03 10.11 11.00
C PHE A 165 -18.95 11.19 10.44
N ILE A 166 -19.34 11.09 9.17
CA ILE A 166 -20.19 12.09 8.51
C ILE A 166 -21.62 12.05 9.07
N GLU A 167 -22.23 13.22 9.26
CA GLU A 167 -23.58 13.33 9.79
C GLU A 167 -24.65 12.64 8.95
N ALA A 168 -24.54 12.73 7.63
CA ALA A 168 -25.44 12.06 6.70
C ALA A 168 -25.33 10.52 6.70
N GLY A 169 -24.36 9.98 7.42
CA GLY A 169 -24.05 8.55 7.49
C GLY A 169 -22.91 8.13 6.53
N PRO A 170 -22.23 7.05 6.89
CA PRO A 170 -21.22 6.45 6.03
C PRO A 170 -21.84 5.79 4.81
N ALA A 171 -21.03 5.50 3.78
CA ALA A 171 -21.49 4.83 2.56
C ALA A 171 -22.20 3.51 2.86
N SER A 172 -23.41 3.33 2.32
CA SER A 172 -24.27 2.17 2.60
C SER A 172 -24.79 1.46 1.34
N GLY A 173 -24.30 1.86 0.15
CA GLY A 173 -24.72 1.30 -1.14
C GLY A 173 -24.08 -0.03 -1.56
N GLY A 174 -23.31 -0.66 -0.68
CA GLY A 174 -22.49 -1.85 -1.02
C GLY A 174 -21.16 -1.48 -1.65
N TRP A 175 -20.16 -2.36 -1.53
CA TRP A 175 -18.80 -2.13 -2.08
C TRP A 175 -18.74 -2.21 -3.60
N THR A 176 -19.76 -2.77 -4.25
CA THR A 176 -19.89 -2.86 -5.71
C THR A 176 -20.46 -1.61 -6.36
N VAL A 177 -20.99 -0.68 -5.55
CA VAL A 177 -21.37 0.70 -5.96
C VAL A 177 -22.38 0.76 -7.10
N TYR A 178 -23.39 -0.12 -7.12
CA TYR A 178 -24.40 -0.12 -8.17
C TYR A 178 -25.26 1.15 -8.19
N PRO A 179 -25.40 1.82 -9.36
CA PRO A 179 -26.45 2.83 -9.56
C PRO A 179 -27.85 2.19 -9.46
N PRO A 180 -28.88 2.92 -8.98
CA PRO A 180 -28.89 4.32 -8.58
C PRO A 180 -28.42 4.59 -7.16
N LEU A 181 -28.14 3.57 -6.34
CA LEU A 181 -27.78 3.71 -4.92
C LEU A 181 -26.51 4.56 -4.72
N SER A 182 -25.54 4.43 -5.63
CA SER A 182 -24.29 5.18 -5.59
C SER A 182 -24.36 6.54 -6.31
N ALA A 183 -25.27 6.69 -7.28
CA ALA A 183 -25.35 7.87 -8.13
C ALA A 183 -26.23 8.98 -7.52
N LEU A 184 -27.34 8.62 -6.88
CA LEU A 184 -28.30 9.59 -6.34
C LEU A 184 -28.02 9.88 -4.87
N PRO A 185 -27.73 11.15 -4.49
CA PRO A 185 -27.47 11.52 -3.09
C PRO A 185 -28.64 11.23 -2.14
N GLN A 186 -29.86 11.12 -2.66
CA GLN A 186 -31.09 10.91 -1.90
C GLN A 186 -31.55 9.43 -1.86
N ALA A 187 -30.84 8.52 -2.55
CA ALA A 187 -31.31 7.14 -2.73
C ALA A 187 -31.51 6.38 -1.41
N ILE A 188 -30.58 6.49 -0.47
CA ILE A 188 -30.61 5.89 0.87
C ILE A 188 -29.83 6.75 1.86
N GLY A 189 -30.07 6.54 3.17
CA GLY A 189 -29.21 7.10 4.22
C GLY A 189 -27.75 6.69 3.99
N GLY A 190 -26.82 7.65 4.04
CA GLY A 190 -25.41 7.42 3.76
C GLY A 190 -25.01 7.50 2.30
N SER A 191 -25.95 7.71 1.37
CA SER A 191 -25.61 7.96 -0.05
C SER A 191 -25.19 9.41 -0.33
N GLY A 192 -25.22 10.29 0.65
CA GLY A 192 -24.76 11.68 0.56
C GLY A 192 -23.25 11.84 0.55
N LEU A 193 -22.73 12.77 1.40
CA LEU A 193 -21.29 13.08 1.46
C LEU A 193 -20.43 11.84 1.82
N GLY A 194 -20.96 10.91 2.67
CA GLY A 194 -20.26 9.68 3.01
C GLY A 194 -19.91 8.85 1.78
N MET A 195 -20.83 8.70 0.83
CA MET A 195 -20.59 8.00 -0.44
C MET A 195 -19.60 8.75 -1.34
N THR A 196 -19.68 10.08 -1.38
CA THR A 196 -18.74 10.89 -2.15
C THR A 196 -17.32 10.72 -1.62
N LEU A 197 -17.12 10.78 -0.30
CA LEU A 197 -15.81 10.53 0.33
C LEU A 197 -15.32 9.10 0.09
N TRP A 198 -16.22 8.12 0.11
CA TRP A 198 -15.89 6.75 -0.26
C TRP A 198 -15.34 6.67 -1.70
N LEU A 199 -16.01 7.31 -2.66
CA LEU A 199 -15.56 7.34 -4.06
C LEU A 199 -14.21 8.05 -4.22
N VAL A 200 -14.00 9.19 -3.54
CA VAL A 200 -12.71 9.91 -3.55
C VAL A 200 -11.60 9.05 -2.95
N SER A 201 -11.88 8.40 -1.82
CA SER A 201 -10.93 7.47 -1.21
C SER A 201 -10.57 6.34 -2.15
N MET A 202 -11.55 5.72 -2.82
CA MET A 202 -11.31 4.67 -3.80
C MET A 202 -10.50 5.16 -5.01
N ALA A 203 -10.77 6.36 -5.51
CA ALA A 203 -9.98 6.94 -6.60
C ALA A 203 -8.50 7.11 -6.24
N LEU A 204 -8.21 7.60 -5.03
CA LEU A 204 -6.84 7.72 -4.52
C LEU A 204 -6.18 6.35 -4.29
N PHE A 205 -6.93 5.38 -3.76
CA PHE A 205 -6.46 4.00 -3.62
C PHE A 205 -6.05 3.40 -4.97
N ILE A 206 -6.87 3.59 -6.01
CA ILE A 206 -6.59 3.09 -7.36
C ILE A 206 -5.35 3.78 -7.93
N ALA A 207 -5.21 5.09 -7.77
CA ALA A 207 -4.01 5.83 -8.18
C ALA A 207 -2.75 5.29 -7.48
N SER A 208 -2.81 5.03 -6.18
CA SER A 208 -1.75 4.37 -5.42
C SER A 208 -1.36 3.02 -6.02
N SER A 209 -2.35 2.18 -6.29
CA SER A 209 -2.15 0.82 -6.83
C SER A 209 -1.55 0.83 -8.23
N LEU A 210 -1.91 1.81 -9.07
CA LEU A 210 -1.32 2.00 -10.40
C LEU A 210 0.16 2.38 -10.31
N LEU A 211 0.51 3.33 -9.44
CA LEU A 211 1.91 3.76 -9.22
C LEU A 211 2.76 2.58 -8.72
N GLY A 212 2.26 1.83 -7.74
CA GLY A 212 2.91 0.63 -7.24
C GLY A 212 3.07 -0.44 -8.30
N GLY A 213 2.00 -0.74 -9.05
CA GLY A 213 2.00 -1.75 -10.12
C GLY A 213 3.03 -1.46 -11.22
N ILE A 214 3.10 -0.23 -11.70
CA ILE A 214 4.11 0.20 -12.69
C ILE A 214 5.52 0.02 -12.12
N ASN A 215 5.73 0.38 -10.86
CA ASN A 215 7.04 0.22 -10.22
C ASN A 215 7.43 -1.25 -10.05
N TYR A 216 6.50 -2.14 -9.71
CA TYR A 216 6.73 -3.59 -9.61
C TYR A 216 7.12 -4.18 -10.95
N ILE A 217 6.37 -3.86 -12.02
CA ILE A 217 6.67 -4.31 -13.39
C ILE A 217 8.06 -3.84 -13.80
N SER A 218 8.36 -2.55 -13.61
CA SER A 218 9.66 -1.97 -13.99
C SER A 218 10.82 -2.62 -13.21
N THR A 219 10.63 -2.91 -11.93
CA THR A 219 11.65 -3.58 -11.11
C THR A 219 11.93 -4.98 -11.61
N VAL A 220 10.88 -5.77 -11.86
CA VAL A 220 11.02 -7.15 -12.33
C VAL A 220 11.63 -7.20 -13.74
N LEU A 221 11.31 -6.27 -14.62
CA LEU A 221 11.84 -6.27 -15.98
C LEU A 221 13.29 -5.80 -16.06
N ASN A 222 13.65 -4.75 -15.32
CA ASN A 222 14.91 -4.03 -15.53
C ASN A 222 16.00 -4.33 -14.50
N LEU A 223 15.63 -4.73 -13.26
CA LEU A 223 16.58 -4.83 -12.15
C LEU A 223 16.90 -6.27 -11.74
N ARG A 224 16.57 -7.26 -12.56
CA ARG A 224 16.96 -8.66 -12.29
C ARG A 224 18.48 -8.82 -12.31
N THR A 225 18.98 -9.64 -11.39
CA THR A 225 20.40 -10.05 -11.36
C THR A 225 20.83 -10.66 -12.70
N LYS A 226 22.06 -10.39 -13.11
CA LYS A 226 22.65 -10.97 -14.31
C LYS A 226 22.55 -12.50 -14.29
N GLY A 227 22.03 -13.09 -15.37
CA GLY A 227 21.81 -14.54 -15.49
C GLY A 227 20.43 -15.03 -15.02
N MET A 228 19.60 -14.17 -14.40
CA MET A 228 18.24 -14.50 -14.05
C MET A 228 17.29 -14.22 -15.24
N SER A 229 17.02 -15.25 -16.04
CA SER A 229 15.99 -15.18 -17.09
C SER A 229 14.60 -15.17 -16.50
N MET A 230 13.58 -14.77 -17.28
CA MET A 230 12.17 -14.80 -16.83
C MET A 230 11.75 -16.20 -16.37
N THR A 231 12.21 -17.25 -17.05
CA THR A 231 11.90 -18.65 -16.70
C THR A 231 12.52 -19.13 -15.38
N ARG A 232 13.48 -18.40 -14.84
CA ARG A 232 14.16 -18.70 -13.56
C ARG A 232 13.61 -17.87 -12.39
N LEU A 233 12.60 -17.02 -12.63
CA LEU A 233 11.97 -16.26 -11.58
C LEU A 233 11.22 -17.18 -10.61
N PRO A 234 11.29 -16.92 -9.28
CA PRO A 234 10.45 -17.58 -8.30
C PRO A 234 8.96 -17.42 -8.61
N LEU A 235 8.14 -18.41 -8.26
CA LEU A 235 6.70 -18.37 -8.48
C LEU A 235 6.03 -17.16 -7.81
N THR A 236 6.50 -16.76 -6.65
CA THR A 236 6.02 -15.57 -5.94
C THR A 236 6.19 -14.30 -6.78
N ILE A 237 7.33 -14.15 -7.44
CA ILE A 237 7.59 -12.97 -8.29
C ILE A 237 6.71 -13.01 -9.54
N TRP A 238 6.49 -14.19 -10.12
CA TRP A 238 5.52 -14.35 -11.21
C TRP A 238 4.11 -13.94 -10.79
N ALA A 239 3.68 -14.33 -9.60
CA ALA A 239 2.37 -13.94 -9.07
C ALA A 239 2.25 -12.42 -8.96
N PHE A 240 3.20 -11.74 -8.32
CA PHE A 240 3.20 -10.27 -8.20
C PHE A 240 3.29 -9.57 -9.56
N PHE A 241 4.14 -10.07 -10.45
CA PHE A 241 4.33 -9.49 -11.78
C PHE A 241 3.06 -9.54 -12.63
N ILE A 242 2.41 -10.72 -12.71
CA ILE A 242 1.15 -10.88 -13.46
C ILE A 242 0.03 -10.08 -12.79
N THR A 243 -0.08 -10.12 -11.46
CA THR A 243 -1.08 -9.33 -10.72
C THR A 243 -0.89 -7.83 -10.99
N ALA A 244 0.34 -7.34 -11.02
CA ALA A 244 0.62 -5.95 -11.35
C ALA A 244 0.21 -5.59 -12.79
N ILE A 245 0.47 -6.46 -13.77
CA ILE A 245 0.03 -6.24 -15.16
C ILE A 245 -1.50 -6.19 -15.23
N LEU A 246 -2.19 -7.16 -14.63
CA LEU A 246 -3.65 -7.18 -14.59
C LEU A 246 -4.22 -5.94 -13.89
N GLY A 247 -3.59 -5.51 -12.80
CA GLY A 247 -3.95 -4.28 -12.08
C GLY A 247 -3.80 -3.05 -12.96
N VAL A 248 -2.68 -2.87 -13.65
CA VAL A 248 -2.44 -1.72 -14.55
C VAL A 248 -3.44 -1.70 -15.71
N LEU A 249 -3.95 -2.84 -16.14
CA LEU A 249 -4.96 -2.91 -17.19
C LEU A 249 -6.39 -2.65 -16.67
N SER A 250 -6.74 -3.15 -15.47
CA SER A 250 -8.09 -3.07 -14.93
C SER A 250 -8.37 -1.81 -14.10
N PHE A 251 -7.41 -1.33 -13.33
CA PHE A 251 -7.61 -0.20 -12.42
C PHE A 251 -7.91 1.14 -13.11
N PRO A 252 -7.39 1.47 -14.31
CA PRO A 252 -7.80 2.68 -15.00
C PRO A 252 -9.30 2.70 -15.33
N VAL A 253 -9.89 1.54 -15.66
CA VAL A 253 -11.32 1.40 -15.92
C VAL A 253 -12.13 1.65 -14.64
N LEU A 254 -11.68 1.07 -13.52
CA LEU A 254 -12.30 1.30 -12.22
C LEU A 254 -12.15 2.77 -11.76
N LEU A 255 -11.01 3.39 -12.03
CA LEU A 255 -10.79 4.82 -11.74
C LEU A 255 -11.75 5.69 -12.55
N ALA A 256 -11.90 5.42 -13.85
CA ALA A 256 -12.84 6.13 -14.71
C ALA A 256 -14.28 6.00 -14.17
N ALA A 257 -14.71 4.81 -13.78
CA ALA A 257 -16.02 4.58 -13.18
C ALA A 257 -16.22 5.38 -11.89
N ALA A 258 -15.21 5.41 -11.00
CA ALA A 258 -15.28 6.19 -9.76
C ALA A 258 -15.38 7.69 -10.04
N LEU A 259 -14.60 8.22 -10.99
CA LEU A 259 -14.64 9.62 -11.38
C LEU A 259 -15.97 10.00 -12.03
N LEU A 260 -16.50 9.18 -12.93
CA LEU A 260 -17.81 9.40 -13.55
C LEU A 260 -18.92 9.45 -12.49
N LEU A 261 -18.90 8.55 -11.50
CA LEU A 261 -19.86 8.59 -10.40
C LEU A 261 -19.71 9.84 -9.53
N ILE A 262 -18.49 10.33 -9.32
CA ILE A 262 -18.27 11.60 -8.61
C ILE A 262 -18.87 12.78 -9.39
N PHE A 263 -18.66 12.81 -10.72
CA PHE A 263 -19.26 13.85 -11.58
C PHE A 263 -20.78 13.78 -11.60
N ASP A 264 -21.36 12.59 -11.76
CA ASP A 264 -22.81 12.37 -11.73
C ASP A 264 -23.42 12.89 -10.42
N ARG A 265 -22.78 12.62 -9.29
CA ARG A 265 -23.23 13.07 -7.96
C ARG A 265 -23.09 14.57 -7.74
N SER A 266 -22.13 15.22 -8.41
CA SER A 266 -21.80 16.61 -8.19
C SER A 266 -22.50 17.57 -9.15
N PHE A 267 -22.77 17.10 -10.35
CA PHE A 267 -23.28 17.95 -11.45
C PHE A 267 -24.64 17.48 -12.02
N GLY A 268 -25.12 16.31 -11.62
CA GLY A 268 -26.44 15.75 -12.00
C GLY A 268 -26.39 14.93 -13.26
#